data_d78cc8039823ed4e207cd45d62d80f83
#
_entry.id   d78cc8039823ed4e207cd45d62d80f83
#
_cell.length_a   1.000
_cell.length_b   1.000
_cell.length_c   1.000
_cell.angle_alpha   90.00
_cell.angle_beta   90.00
_cell.angle_gamma   90.00
#
_symmetry.space_group_name_H-M   'P 1'
#
loop_
_entity.id
_entity.type
_entity.pdbx_description
1 polymer ?
#
loop_
_entity_poly.entity_id
_entity_poly.type
_entity_poly.pdbx_seq_one_letter_code
_entity_poly.pdbx_strand_id
1 'polypeptide(L)'
;MKSVVRWTGGRTMEGETESGKVTPIYSDTAPSPMEMVLQAHAACSLIDLRVGLKDRMENVRAMWVDVEGVRADESPRVFTSVKMHYVVEGDVPEKLVRRIISLSHEKDCSVGIMISRSGTSVDCTLDLRE
;
A
#
# COMPACT_ATOMS: atom_id res chain seq x y z
N MET A 1 -9.61 12.70 12.56
CA MET A 1 -8.31 12.53 11.90
C MET A 1 -7.96 13.81 11.14
N LYS A 2 -6.82 14.40 11.43
CA LYS A 2 -6.38 15.66 10.80
C LYS A 2 -4.91 15.61 10.45
N SER A 3 -4.54 16.33 9.43
CA SER A 3 -3.15 16.52 8.99
C SER A 3 -2.97 17.92 8.44
N VAL A 4 -1.73 18.38 8.43
CA VAL A 4 -1.33 19.60 7.74
C VAL A 4 -0.21 19.26 6.77
N VAL A 5 -0.20 19.92 5.63
CA VAL A 5 0.90 19.82 4.67
C VAL A 5 1.41 21.23 4.43
N ARG A 6 2.72 21.43 4.64
CA ARG A 6 3.40 22.72 4.47
C ARG A 6 4.32 22.67 3.28
N TRP A 7 4.32 23.73 2.50
CA TRP A 7 5.35 23.94 1.49
C TRP A 7 6.64 24.40 2.19
N THR A 8 7.74 23.73 1.90
CA THR A 8 9.04 23.94 2.55
C THR A 8 10.09 24.59 1.66
N GLY A 9 9.71 24.99 0.46
CA GLY A 9 10.56 25.66 -0.51
C GLY A 9 10.75 24.85 -1.79
N GLY A 10 10.99 25.52 -2.92
CA GLY A 10 11.10 24.84 -4.20
C GLY A 10 9.86 24.00 -4.50
N ARG A 11 10.05 22.72 -4.76
CA ARG A 11 8.95 21.77 -4.97
C ARG A 11 8.65 20.91 -3.75
N THR A 12 9.37 21.11 -2.64
CA THR A 12 9.30 20.20 -1.48
C THR A 12 8.19 20.57 -0.51
N MET A 13 7.68 19.56 0.17
CA MET A 13 6.62 19.69 1.16
C MET A 13 6.88 18.77 2.34
N GLU A 14 6.16 18.99 3.42
CA GLU A 14 6.22 18.17 4.63
C GLU A 14 4.83 18.02 5.21
N GLY A 15 4.42 16.78 5.43
CA GLY A 15 3.16 16.48 6.10
C GLY A 15 3.39 16.24 7.59
N GLU A 16 2.38 16.56 8.40
CA GLU A 16 2.40 16.29 9.84
C GLU A 16 1.01 15.89 10.29
N THR A 17 0.92 14.75 11.01
CA THR A 17 -0.35 14.29 11.57
C THR A 17 -0.69 15.03 12.86
N GLU A 18 -1.94 14.89 13.35
CA GLU A 18 -2.36 15.43 14.66
C GLU A 18 -1.43 15.04 15.80
N SER A 19 -0.87 13.83 15.74
CA SER A 19 0.02 13.28 16.77
C SER A 19 1.50 13.64 16.58
N GLY A 20 1.81 14.48 15.57
CA GLY A 20 3.17 14.97 15.35
C GLY A 20 4.05 14.05 14.48
N LYS A 21 3.48 13.09 13.79
CA LYS A 21 4.22 12.20 12.86
C LYS A 21 4.47 12.93 11.54
N VAL A 22 5.73 13.00 11.15
CA VAL A 22 6.19 13.82 10.02
C VAL A 22 6.50 12.95 8.80
N THR A 23 6.11 13.43 7.62
CA THR A 23 6.38 12.79 6.33
C THR A 23 6.98 13.78 5.36
N PRO A 24 8.22 13.59 4.89
CA PRO A 24 8.76 14.37 3.79
C PRO A 24 8.07 14.01 2.49
N ILE A 25 7.80 15.00 1.64
CA ILE A 25 7.04 14.80 0.40
C ILE A 25 7.69 15.54 -0.76
N TYR A 26 7.86 14.85 -1.86
CA TYR A 26 8.20 15.39 -3.17
C TYR A 26 9.52 16.16 -3.23
N SER A 27 10.60 15.44 -3.01
CA SER A 27 11.97 15.94 -3.11
C SER A 27 12.84 14.93 -3.86
N ASP A 28 14.13 15.20 -3.96
CA ASP A 28 15.08 14.24 -4.57
C ASP A 28 15.17 12.91 -3.77
N THR A 29 14.79 12.95 -2.49
CA THR A 29 14.86 11.79 -1.58
C THR A 29 13.50 11.37 -1.04
N ALA A 30 12.43 12.07 -1.36
CA ALA A 30 11.08 11.79 -0.87
C ALA A 30 10.11 11.52 -2.02
N PRO A 31 9.13 10.61 -1.82
CA PRO A 31 8.21 10.22 -2.88
C PRO A 31 7.25 11.34 -3.26
N SER A 32 6.76 11.24 -4.50
CA SER A 32 5.66 12.10 -4.98
C SER A 32 4.34 11.68 -4.35
N PRO A 33 3.30 12.55 -4.38
CA PRO A 33 1.98 12.18 -3.87
C PRO A 33 1.41 10.89 -4.49
N MET A 34 1.56 10.70 -5.79
CA MET A 34 1.04 9.48 -6.45
C MET A 34 1.82 8.23 -6.05
N GLU A 35 3.14 8.33 -5.88
CA GLU A 35 3.94 7.24 -5.33
C GLU A 35 3.52 6.90 -3.90
N MET A 36 3.20 7.92 -3.10
CA MET A 36 2.72 7.72 -1.73
C MET A 36 1.37 6.98 -1.69
N VAL A 37 0.49 7.22 -2.65
CA VAL A 37 -0.79 6.48 -2.76
C VAL A 37 -0.52 4.99 -2.96
N LEU A 38 0.40 4.61 -3.83
CA LEU A 38 0.78 3.21 -4.03
C LEU A 38 1.38 2.60 -2.76
N GLN A 39 2.27 3.31 -2.10
CA GLN A 39 2.90 2.86 -0.86
C GLN A 39 1.86 2.71 0.26
N ALA A 40 0.94 3.66 0.39
CA ALA A 40 -0.14 3.60 1.36
C ALA A 40 -1.04 2.38 1.11
N HIS A 41 -1.36 2.09 -0.13
CA HIS A 41 -2.15 0.92 -0.52
C HIS A 41 -1.44 -0.38 -0.11
N ALA A 42 -0.18 -0.53 -0.49
CA ALA A 42 0.61 -1.71 -0.15
C ALA A 42 0.77 -1.88 1.37
N ALA A 43 1.09 -0.80 2.08
CA ALA A 43 1.25 -0.83 3.53
C ALA A 43 -0.05 -1.20 4.25
N CYS A 44 -1.18 -0.65 3.81
CA CYS A 44 -2.49 -0.96 4.38
C CYS A 44 -2.83 -2.45 4.25
N SER A 45 -2.56 -3.04 3.10
CA SER A 45 -2.78 -4.46 2.87
C SER A 45 -1.78 -5.35 3.64
N LEU A 46 -0.53 -4.93 3.78
CA LEU A 46 0.46 -5.66 4.60
C LEU A 46 0.07 -5.68 6.08
N ILE A 47 -0.56 -4.62 6.57
CA ILE A 47 -1.11 -4.61 7.94
C ILE A 47 -2.15 -5.72 8.09
N ASP A 48 -3.02 -5.89 7.11
CA ASP A 48 -4.03 -6.95 7.12
C ASP A 48 -3.38 -8.34 7.15
N LEU A 49 -2.31 -8.55 6.37
CA LEU A 49 -1.54 -9.80 6.41
C LEU A 49 -0.93 -10.05 7.80
N ARG A 50 -0.31 -9.03 8.36
CA ARG A 50 0.29 -9.13 9.70
C ARG A 50 -0.77 -9.49 10.75
N VAL A 51 -1.91 -8.83 10.72
CA VAL A 51 -3.01 -9.10 11.66
C VAL A 51 -3.62 -10.48 11.41
N GLY A 52 -3.85 -10.85 10.15
CA GLY A 52 -4.46 -12.12 9.79
C GLY A 52 -3.58 -13.35 10.08
N LEU A 53 -2.25 -13.18 10.00
CA LEU A 53 -1.30 -14.25 10.32
C LEU A 53 -1.08 -14.41 11.82
N LYS A 54 -1.34 -13.38 12.63
CA LYS A 54 -1.31 -13.43 14.13
C LYS A 54 -0.09 -14.14 14.68
N ASP A 55 -0.33 -15.28 15.35
CA ASP A 55 0.69 -16.08 16.03
C ASP A 55 1.68 -16.75 15.07
N ARG A 56 1.33 -16.81 13.79
CA ARG A 56 2.21 -17.36 12.75
C ARG A 56 3.25 -16.37 12.24
N MET A 57 3.20 -15.11 12.68
CA MET A 57 4.19 -14.11 12.29
C MET A 57 5.62 -14.48 12.68
N GLU A 58 5.81 -15.28 13.73
CA GLU A 58 7.13 -15.79 14.10
C GLU A 58 7.76 -16.67 12.99
N ASN A 59 6.93 -17.27 12.14
CA ASN A 59 7.39 -18.09 11.01
C ASN A 59 7.64 -17.26 9.73
N VAL A 60 7.35 -15.98 9.76
CA VAL A 60 7.57 -15.08 8.61
C VAL A 60 8.93 -14.42 8.73
N ARG A 61 9.80 -14.65 7.75
CA ARG A 61 11.13 -14.01 7.68
C ARG A 61 11.07 -12.65 7.00
N ALA A 62 10.26 -12.56 5.98
CA ALA A 62 10.07 -11.31 5.23
C ALA A 62 8.73 -11.34 4.52
N MET A 63 8.16 -10.17 4.29
CA MET A 63 7.03 -10.01 3.40
C MET A 63 7.04 -8.60 2.82
N TRP A 64 6.65 -8.50 1.57
CA TRP A 64 6.54 -7.21 0.89
C TRP A 64 5.52 -7.28 -0.24
N VAL A 65 5.20 -6.14 -0.78
CA VAL A 65 4.35 -6.02 -1.96
C VAL A 65 5.10 -5.21 -3.00
N ASP A 66 5.29 -5.81 -4.18
CA ASP A 66 5.70 -5.07 -5.35
C ASP A 66 4.43 -4.46 -5.94
N VAL A 67 4.32 -3.15 -5.88
CA VAL A 67 3.12 -2.44 -6.31
C VAL A 67 3.42 -1.60 -7.55
N GLU A 68 2.59 -1.77 -8.58
CA GLU A 68 2.74 -1.07 -9.85
C GLU A 68 1.43 -0.40 -10.22
N GLY A 69 1.48 0.91 -10.47
CA GLY A 69 0.32 1.67 -10.93
C GLY A 69 0.50 2.13 -12.37
N VAL A 70 -0.56 2.02 -13.15
CA VAL A 70 -0.64 2.60 -14.49
C VAL A 70 -1.53 3.82 -14.42
N ARG A 71 -1.03 4.95 -14.89
CA ARG A 71 -1.73 6.23 -14.86
C ARG A 71 -2.37 6.54 -16.22
N ALA A 72 -3.46 7.30 -16.21
CA ALA A 72 -4.06 7.81 -17.42
C ALA A 72 -3.05 8.66 -18.22
N ASP A 73 -3.15 8.63 -19.54
CA ASP A 73 -2.24 9.35 -20.43
C ASP A 73 -2.40 10.88 -20.34
N GLU A 74 -3.62 11.32 -20.08
CA GLU A 74 -3.98 12.74 -20.03
C GLU A 74 -4.43 13.16 -18.64
N SER A 75 -4.30 14.46 -18.34
CA SER A 75 -4.73 15.04 -17.07
C SER A 75 -6.27 15.00 -16.92
N PRO A 76 -6.78 14.60 -15.73
CA PRO A 76 -6.03 14.23 -14.56
C PRO A 76 -5.46 12.80 -14.69
N ARG A 77 -4.17 12.66 -14.43
CA ARG A 77 -3.47 11.38 -14.59
C ARG A 77 -3.68 10.47 -13.37
N VAL A 78 -4.93 10.03 -13.22
CA VAL A 78 -5.32 9.08 -12.16
C VAL A 78 -4.80 7.67 -12.46
N PHE A 79 -4.72 6.82 -11.45
CA PHE A 79 -4.44 5.41 -11.71
C PHE A 79 -5.62 4.75 -12.42
N THR A 80 -5.32 4.04 -13.50
CA THR A 80 -6.31 3.22 -14.23
C THR A 80 -6.22 1.76 -13.79
N SER A 81 -5.04 1.31 -13.37
CA SER A 81 -4.84 -0.02 -12.80
C SER A 81 -3.74 -0.01 -11.76
N VAL A 82 -3.85 -0.92 -10.78
CA VAL A 82 -2.84 -1.19 -9.77
C VAL A 82 -2.64 -2.69 -9.69
N LYS A 83 -1.39 -3.14 -9.76
CA LYS A 83 -1.01 -4.54 -9.57
C LYS A 83 -0.29 -4.67 -8.25
N MET A 84 -0.76 -5.59 -7.42
CA MET A 84 -0.20 -5.89 -6.10
C MET A 84 0.39 -7.30 -6.15
N HIS A 85 1.70 -7.42 -6.20
CA HIS A 85 2.36 -8.72 -6.12
C HIS A 85 2.92 -8.92 -4.72
N TYR A 86 2.27 -9.78 -3.96
CA TYR A 86 2.67 -10.11 -2.59
C TYR A 86 3.75 -11.17 -2.60
N VAL A 87 4.78 -10.97 -1.81
CA VAL A 87 5.81 -11.98 -1.55
C VAL A 87 5.87 -12.21 -0.05
N VAL A 88 5.74 -13.48 0.34
CA VAL A 88 5.85 -13.89 1.74
C VAL A 88 6.91 -14.99 1.83
N GLU A 89 7.91 -14.79 2.66
CA GLU A 89 8.95 -15.77 2.93
C GLU A 89 8.75 -16.31 4.35
N GLY A 90 8.49 -17.59 4.45
CA GLY A 90 8.29 -18.24 5.74
C GLY A 90 7.37 -19.46 5.66
N ASP A 91 7.26 -20.16 6.77
CA ASP A 91 6.42 -21.36 6.90
C ASP A 91 5.02 -20.96 7.40
N VAL A 92 4.17 -20.59 6.45
CA VAL A 92 2.77 -20.22 6.70
C VAL A 92 1.87 -20.87 5.65
N PRO A 93 0.61 -21.22 6.01
CA PRO A 93 -0.30 -21.87 5.08
C PRO A 93 -0.67 -20.97 3.90
N GLU A 94 -0.42 -21.44 2.68
CA GLU A 94 -0.74 -20.68 1.46
C GLU A 94 -2.21 -20.30 1.37
N LYS A 95 -3.12 -21.24 1.70
CA LYS A 95 -4.56 -20.97 1.68
C LYS A 95 -4.96 -19.84 2.61
N LEU A 96 -4.33 -19.77 3.79
CA LEU A 96 -4.58 -18.70 4.74
C LEU A 96 -4.10 -17.36 4.19
N VAL A 97 -2.89 -17.32 3.64
CA VAL A 97 -2.33 -16.09 3.05
C VAL A 97 -3.23 -15.59 1.91
N ARG A 98 -3.63 -16.47 1.00
CA ARG A 98 -4.51 -16.12 -0.10
C ARG A 98 -5.86 -15.60 0.38
N ARG A 99 -6.42 -16.22 1.41
CA ARG A 99 -7.68 -15.76 2.00
C ARG A 99 -7.56 -14.38 2.60
N ILE A 100 -6.48 -14.12 3.33
CA ILE A 100 -6.25 -12.79 3.94
C ILE A 100 -6.12 -11.73 2.85
N ILE A 101 -5.38 -12.02 1.77
CA ILE A 101 -5.23 -11.11 0.64
C ILE A 101 -6.60 -10.80 0.01
N SER A 102 -7.42 -11.84 -0.23
CA SER A 102 -8.76 -11.65 -0.79
C SER A 102 -9.65 -10.82 0.11
N LEU A 103 -9.64 -11.07 1.42
CA LEU A 103 -10.43 -10.30 2.39
C LEU A 103 -9.91 -8.86 2.51
N SER A 104 -8.61 -8.67 2.48
CA SER A 104 -8.01 -7.34 2.47
C SER A 104 -8.53 -6.51 1.30
N HIS A 105 -8.49 -7.11 0.11
CA HIS A 105 -8.93 -6.46 -1.12
C HIS A 105 -10.44 -6.20 -1.15
N GLU A 106 -11.25 -7.13 -0.65
CA GLU A 106 -12.71 -7.05 -0.69
C GLU A 106 -13.33 -6.21 0.43
N LYS A 107 -12.73 -6.24 1.64
CA LYS A 107 -13.39 -5.72 2.84
C LYS A 107 -12.54 -4.85 3.75
N ASP A 108 -11.25 -5.18 3.93
CA ASP A 108 -10.49 -4.69 5.06
C ASP A 108 -9.55 -3.53 4.75
N CYS A 109 -8.96 -3.52 3.55
CA CYS A 109 -8.01 -2.48 3.16
C CYS A 109 -8.73 -1.20 2.76
N SER A 110 -8.82 -0.26 3.68
CA SER A 110 -9.53 1.02 3.44
C SER A 110 -8.96 1.78 2.24
N VAL A 111 -7.65 1.84 2.12
CA VAL A 111 -6.98 2.53 1.00
C VAL A 111 -7.29 1.83 -0.33
N GLY A 112 -7.14 0.50 -0.37
CA GLY A 112 -7.42 -0.29 -1.57
C GLY A 112 -8.86 -0.21 -2.02
N ILE A 113 -9.79 -0.23 -1.08
CA ILE A 113 -11.23 -0.10 -1.37
C ILE A 113 -11.54 1.29 -1.93
N MET A 114 -10.97 2.35 -1.36
CA MET A 114 -11.14 3.71 -1.90
C MET A 114 -10.63 3.80 -3.35
N ILE A 115 -9.47 3.21 -3.62
CA ILE A 115 -8.88 3.17 -4.96
C ILE A 115 -9.80 2.42 -5.93
N SER A 116 -10.26 1.22 -5.55
CA SER A 116 -11.12 0.40 -6.43
C SER A 116 -12.46 1.07 -6.71
N ARG A 117 -13.02 1.78 -5.73
CA ARG A 117 -14.28 2.52 -5.88
C ARG A 117 -14.17 3.71 -6.85
N SER A 118 -12.96 4.21 -7.08
CA SER A 118 -12.73 5.27 -8.06
C SER A 118 -12.73 4.78 -9.51
N GLY A 119 -12.90 3.47 -9.73
CA GLY A 119 -12.86 2.87 -11.06
C GLY A 119 -11.51 2.29 -11.45
N THR A 120 -10.53 2.35 -10.57
CA THR A 120 -9.21 1.75 -10.80
C THR A 120 -9.29 0.24 -10.66
N SER A 121 -8.78 -0.48 -11.66
CA SER A 121 -8.64 -1.94 -11.60
C SER A 121 -7.51 -2.33 -10.65
N VAL A 122 -7.76 -3.29 -9.75
CA VAL A 122 -6.76 -3.78 -8.79
C VAL A 122 -6.61 -5.29 -8.92
N ASP A 123 -5.40 -5.75 -9.25
CA ASP A 123 -5.08 -7.17 -9.36
C ASP A 123 -4.06 -7.58 -8.29
N CYS A 124 -4.27 -8.75 -7.70
CA CYS A 124 -3.41 -9.30 -6.66
C CYS A 124 -2.84 -10.66 -7.08
N THR A 125 -1.54 -10.84 -6.89
CA THR A 125 -0.87 -12.12 -7.08
C THR A 125 -0.01 -12.43 -5.85
N LEU A 126 0.34 -13.69 -5.66
CA LEU A 126 1.10 -14.14 -4.50
C LEU A 126 2.25 -15.05 -4.92
N ASP A 127 3.41 -14.82 -4.34
CA ASP A 127 4.56 -15.71 -4.33
C ASP A 127 4.87 -16.06 -2.87
N LEU A 128 4.62 -17.30 -2.50
CA LEU A 128 4.92 -17.82 -1.15
C LEU A 128 6.17 -18.66 -1.22
N ARG A 129 7.21 -18.23 -0.50
CA ARG A 129 8.52 -18.90 -0.43
C ARG A 129 8.76 -19.46 0.96
N GLU A 130 9.28 -20.66 1.02
CA GLU A 130 9.67 -21.29 2.28
C GLU A 130 10.98 -20.77 2.86
#